data_795507485ac5255f9279b89a3ef8ef03
#
_entry.id   795507485ac5255f9279b89a3ef8ef03
#
_cell.length_a   1.000
_cell.length_b   1.000
_cell.length_c   1.000
_cell.angle_alpha   90.00
_cell.angle_beta   90.00
_cell.angle_gamma   90.00
#
_symmetry.space_group_name_H-M   'P 1'
#
loop_
_entity.id
_entity.type
_entity.pdbx_description
1 polymer ?
#
loop_
_entity_poly.entity_id
_entity_poly.type
_entity_poly.pdbx_seq_one_letter_code
_entity_poly.pdbx_strand_id
1 'polypeptide(L)'
;MITIFNPEEQKWPIKVWLENEEQMGEECLQQAMNLANLPFLHQWVVLMPDTHSGYGMPIGGVIAAEKVIIPNAVGVDIGCGMSFVQTNVPVERLIEIETPNGKLAQAIAGDILRNIPTGFEHHKKKQQCESVARFLDGLTPEEKETMPQELMKELDGAAYQVGTLGGGNHFIELQTDDQGKLGIMLHSGSRNMGFKICHYFNDLATEVNRKDQSPVPPEWDLAYFSTDSDLGKLYLRWMKLAMDFAEENRNQMMEKVLDIVRLWVKKYAGINHFKLSDAAHCHHNYAALEEH
;
A
#
# COMPACT_ATOMS: atom_id res chain seq x y z
N MET A 1 9.96 -1.37 -23.22
CA MET A 1 10.68 -0.42 -22.34
C MET A 1 11.32 0.64 -23.20
N ILE A 2 11.08 1.90 -22.91
CA ILE A 2 11.70 3.07 -23.55
C ILE A 2 12.58 3.82 -22.54
N THR A 3 13.49 4.64 -23.03
CA THR A 3 14.32 5.52 -22.18
C THR A 3 14.16 6.95 -22.66
N ILE A 4 13.77 7.82 -21.74
CA ILE A 4 13.66 9.26 -21.97
C ILE A 4 14.90 9.90 -21.36
N PHE A 5 15.68 10.61 -22.18
CA PHE A 5 16.86 11.30 -21.71
C PHE A 5 17.23 12.47 -22.62
N ASN A 6 17.13 13.68 -22.07
CA ASN A 6 17.67 14.89 -22.67
C ASN A 6 18.65 15.53 -21.66
N PRO A 7 19.96 15.49 -21.92
CA PRO A 7 20.98 16.00 -20.98
C PRO A 7 20.94 17.51 -20.77
N GLU A 8 20.21 18.26 -21.59
CA GLU A 8 19.99 19.70 -21.39
C GLU A 8 18.89 20.00 -20.36
N GLU A 9 17.97 19.03 -20.09
CA GLU A 9 16.80 19.21 -19.25
C GLU A 9 16.81 18.34 -17.99
N GLN A 10 17.56 17.23 -17.98
CA GLN A 10 17.58 16.28 -16.89
C GLN A 10 18.98 15.72 -16.59
N LYS A 11 19.23 15.44 -15.31
CA LYS A 11 20.50 14.85 -14.85
C LYS A 11 20.57 13.35 -15.09
N TRP A 12 19.43 12.64 -14.90
CA TRP A 12 19.36 11.20 -14.94
C TRP A 12 18.30 10.72 -15.93
N PRO A 13 18.51 9.57 -16.60
CA PRO A 13 17.52 9.00 -17.52
C PRO A 13 16.28 8.49 -16.78
N ILE A 14 15.15 8.49 -17.49
CA ILE A 14 13.89 7.88 -17.06
C ILE A 14 13.68 6.61 -17.88
N LYS A 15 13.53 5.47 -17.23
CA LYS A 15 13.21 4.19 -17.85
C LYS A 15 11.73 3.88 -17.68
N VAL A 16 11.01 3.66 -18.76
CA VAL A 16 9.56 3.50 -18.74
C VAL A 16 9.16 2.16 -19.37
N TRP A 17 8.35 1.39 -18.68
CA TRP A 17 7.81 0.11 -19.18
C TRP A 17 6.49 0.29 -19.95
N LEU A 18 6.43 1.29 -20.82
CA LEU A 18 5.37 1.54 -21.78
C LEU A 18 5.86 1.30 -23.21
N GLU A 19 4.96 1.31 -24.19
CA GLU A 19 5.29 1.19 -25.62
C GLU A 19 5.79 2.50 -26.18
N ASN A 20 5.18 3.62 -25.76
CA ASN A 20 5.56 4.98 -26.18
C ASN A 20 5.26 6.00 -25.06
N GLU A 21 5.80 7.21 -25.20
CA GLU A 21 5.63 8.31 -24.23
C GLU A 21 4.21 8.88 -24.20
N GLU A 22 3.46 8.77 -25.29
CA GLU A 22 2.11 9.33 -25.41
C GLU A 22 1.10 8.64 -24.47
N GLN A 23 1.44 7.42 -24.01
CA GLN A 23 0.65 6.69 -23.01
C GLN A 23 0.78 7.28 -21.61
N MET A 24 1.77 8.14 -21.40
CA MET A 24 2.03 8.82 -20.14
C MET A 24 1.43 10.25 -20.22
N GLY A 25 0.59 10.63 -19.26
CA GLY A 25 0.04 11.98 -19.20
C GLY A 25 1.13 13.03 -18.95
N GLU A 26 0.92 14.26 -19.41
CA GLU A 26 1.89 15.37 -19.29
C GLU A 26 2.34 15.60 -17.82
N GLU A 27 1.41 15.57 -16.87
CA GLU A 27 1.71 15.72 -15.45
C GLU A 27 2.61 14.59 -14.91
N CYS A 28 2.34 13.35 -15.32
CA CYS A 28 3.16 12.20 -14.96
C CYS A 28 4.60 12.33 -15.49
N LEU A 29 4.74 12.77 -16.74
CA LEU A 29 6.04 13.04 -17.34
C LEU A 29 6.78 14.16 -16.59
N GLN A 30 6.08 15.26 -16.26
CA GLN A 30 6.68 16.37 -15.50
C GLN A 30 7.15 15.91 -14.12
N GLN A 31 6.36 15.10 -13.40
CA GLN A 31 6.78 14.52 -12.11
C GLN A 31 8.02 13.63 -12.26
N ALA A 32 8.07 12.81 -13.31
CA ALA A 32 9.25 11.99 -13.61
C ALA A 32 10.50 12.82 -13.92
N MET A 33 10.33 13.94 -14.65
CA MET A 33 11.42 14.91 -14.93
C MET A 33 11.92 15.59 -13.64
N ASN A 34 11.01 15.94 -12.73
CA ASN A 34 11.37 16.50 -11.41
C ASN A 34 12.22 15.49 -10.61
N LEU A 35 11.79 14.20 -10.59
CA LEU A 35 12.57 13.13 -9.96
C LEU A 35 13.96 12.97 -10.60
N ALA A 36 14.04 12.99 -11.94
CA ALA A 36 15.30 12.84 -12.68
C ALA A 36 16.29 13.99 -12.43
N ASN A 37 15.83 15.09 -11.84
CA ASN A 37 16.64 16.25 -11.47
C ASN A 37 16.96 16.34 -9.98
N LEU A 38 16.50 15.42 -9.15
CA LEU A 38 16.83 15.39 -7.71
C LEU A 38 18.36 15.32 -7.51
N PRO A 39 18.91 16.10 -6.57
CA PRO A 39 20.37 16.13 -6.36
C PRO A 39 20.95 14.83 -5.77
N PHE A 40 20.11 14.03 -5.13
CA PHE A 40 20.45 12.79 -4.42
C PHE A 40 19.85 11.54 -5.09
N LEU A 41 19.33 11.67 -6.32
CA LEU A 41 18.89 10.50 -7.08
C LEU A 41 20.12 9.67 -7.48
N HIS A 42 20.00 8.35 -7.33
CA HIS A 42 21.00 7.40 -7.79
C HIS A 42 20.59 6.77 -9.13
N GLN A 43 21.35 7.02 -10.18
CA GLN A 43 21.30 6.46 -11.54
C GLN A 43 20.10 6.86 -12.41
N TRP A 44 18.86 6.47 -12.10
CA TRP A 44 17.69 6.67 -12.97
C TRP A 44 16.35 6.65 -12.21
N VAL A 45 15.33 7.18 -12.86
CA VAL A 45 13.93 6.99 -12.49
C VAL A 45 13.38 5.79 -13.26
N VAL A 46 12.61 4.95 -12.60
CA VAL A 46 11.90 3.82 -13.23
C VAL A 46 10.39 4.06 -13.14
N LEU A 47 9.67 3.88 -14.25
CA LEU A 47 8.21 3.95 -14.29
C LEU A 47 7.63 2.62 -14.77
N MET A 48 6.77 2.03 -13.97
CA MET A 48 6.12 0.75 -14.23
C MET A 48 4.95 0.92 -15.24
N PRO A 49 4.39 -0.19 -15.81
CA PRO A 49 3.39 -0.11 -16.88
C PRO A 49 2.09 0.63 -16.53
N ASP A 50 1.74 0.71 -15.24
CA ASP A 50 0.54 1.38 -14.74
C ASP A 50 0.77 2.84 -14.34
N THR A 51 1.88 3.43 -14.76
CA THR A 51 2.30 4.77 -14.31
C THR A 51 1.29 5.86 -14.67
N HIS A 52 1.01 6.73 -13.72
CA HIS A 52 0.17 7.92 -13.85
C HIS A 52 0.54 8.95 -12.78
N SER A 53 -0.01 10.17 -12.86
CA SER A 53 0.30 11.23 -11.89
C SER A 53 -0.08 10.86 -10.45
N GLY A 54 0.79 11.20 -9.51
CA GLY A 54 0.62 11.02 -8.07
C GLY A 54 0.91 12.32 -7.31
N TYR A 55 1.29 12.22 -6.03
CA TYR A 55 1.70 13.35 -5.20
C TYR A 55 3.23 13.51 -5.25
N GLY A 56 3.72 14.45 -6.07
CA GLY A 56 5.14 14.70 -6.29
C GLY A 56 5.85 13.59 -7.08
N MET A 57 5.55 12.33 -6.82
CA MET A 57 6.05 11.16 -7.53
C MET A 57 4.94 10.46 -8.31
N PRO A 58 5.18 10.05 -9.58
CA PRO A 58 4.23 9.22 -10.31
C PRO A 58 3.89 7.92 -9.58
N ILE A 59 2.63 7.51 -9.61
CA ILE A 59 2.25 6.14 -9.22
C ILE A 59 2.98 5.15 -10.17
N GLY A 60 3.42 4.02 -9.64
CA GLY A 60 4.27 3.07 -10.38
C GLY A 60 5.73 3.55 -10.53
N GLY A 61 6.08 4.68 -9.93
CA GLY A 61 7.46 5.18 -9.90
C GLY A 61 8.34 4.44 -8.91
N VAL A 62 9.59 4.17 -9.29
CA VAL A 62 10.65 3.62 -8.42
C VAL A 62 11.92 4.44 -8.57
N ILE A 63 12.48 4.87 -7.46
CA ILE A 63 13.74 5.60 -7.40
C ILE A 63 14.66 5.01 -6.32
N ALA A 64 15.96 5.12 -6.52
CA ALA A 64 16.95 4.98 -5.46
C ALA A 64 17.47 6.38 -5.09
N ALA A 65 17.47 6.69 -3.79
CA ALA A 65 17.90 7.99 -3.27
C ALA A 65 18.99 7.80 -2.21
N GLU A 66 20.07 8.59 -2.31
CA GLU A 66 21.22 8.46 -1.40
C GLU A 66 20.97 9.18 -0.07
N LYS A 67 20.84 8.40 1.01
CA LYS A 67 20.72 8.89 2.41
C LYS A 67 19.56 9.85 2.67
N VAL A 68 18.53 9.81 1.86
CA VAL A 68 17.31 10.61 2.07
C VAL A 68 16.05 9.76 1.96
N ILE A 69 14.98 10.24 2.59
CA ILE A 69 13.64 9.69 2.50
C ILE A 69 12.63 10.81 2.21
N ILE A 70 11.77 10.59 1.21
CA ILE A 70 10.76 11.54 0.74
C ILE A 70 9.38 10.99 1.12
N PRO A 71 8.66 11.58 2.09
CA PRO A 71 7.35 11.06 2.52
C PRO A 71 6.33 10.95 1.38
N ASN A 72 6.22 11.95 0.51
CA ASN A 72 5.29 11.91 -0.62
C ASN A 72 5.65 10.83 -1.66
N ALA A 73 6.95 10.53 -1.86
CA ALA A 73 7.37 9.46 -2.76
C ALA A 73 7.02 8.05 -2.25
N VAL A 74 6.95 7.87 -0.92
CA VAL A 74 6.42 6.64 -0.32
C VAL A 74 4.92 6.51 -0.60
N GLY A 75 4.21 7.63 -0.68
CA GLY A 75 2.78 7.70 -0.97
C GLY A 75 1.91 7.82 0.27
N VAL A 76 0.68 8.30 0.06
CA VAL A 76 -0.26 8.60 1.15
C VAL A 76 -0.85 7.36 1.83
N ASP A 77 -0.95 6.23 1.12
CA ASP A 77 -1.35 4.95 1.69
C ASP A 77 -0.11 4.07 1.91
N ILE A 78 0.69 4.45 2.93
CA ILE A 78 1.92 3.73 3.28
C ILE A 78 1.62 2.25 3.51
N GLY A 79 2.37 1.35 2.87
CA GLY A 79 2.18 -0.09 2.98
C GLY A 79 0.99 -0.63 2.20
N CYS A 80 0.33 0.20 1.35
CA CYS A 80 -0.63 -0.34 0.39
C CYS A 80 0.00 -1.48 -0.40
N GLY A 81 -0.78 -2.51 -0.70
CA GLY A 81 -0.23 -3.70 -1.31
C GLY A 81 -1.27 -4.77 -1.59
N MET A 82 -0.77 -5.84 -2.16
CA MET A 82 -1.56 -6.98 -2.63
C MET A 82 -1.33 -8.20 -1.75
N SER A 83 -2.40 -8.98 -1.55
CA SER A 83 -2.32 -10.35 -1.05
C SER A 83 -3.09 -11.26 -2.01
N PHE A 84 -2.50 -12.38 -2.35
CA PHE A 84 -3.10 -13.40 -3.22
C PHE A 84 -2.99 -14.76 -2.56
N VAL A 85 -4.05 -15.55 -2.70
CA VAL A 85 -4.07 -16.95 -2.27
C VAL A 85 -4.73 -17.80 -3.34
N GLN A 86 -4.08 -18.87 -3.74
CA GLN A 86 -4.63 -19.90 -4.63
C GLN A 86 -5.22 -21.04 -3.82
N THR A 87 -6.37 -21.57 -4.26
CA THR A 87 -7.06 -22.67 -3.60
C THR A 87 -7.19 -23.89 -4.51
N ASN A 88 -7.60 -25.02 -3.94
CA ASN A 88 -7.95 -26.22 -4.71
C ASN A 88 -9.43 -26.26 -5.18
N VAL A 89 -10.17 -25.16 -5.04
CA VAL A 89 -11.60 -25.09 -5.39
C VAL A 89 -11.77 -24.89 -6.89
N PRO A 90 -12.45 -25.78 -7.64
CA PRO A 90 -12.77 -25.53 -9.04
C PRO A 90 -13.78 -24.39 -9.18
N VAL A 91 -13.45 -23.36 -9.98
CA VAL A 91 -14.32 -22.18 -10.19
C VAL A 91 -15.64 -22.55 -10.84
N GLU A 92 -15.66 -23.57 -11.71
CA GLU A 92 -16.89 -24.11 -12.31
C GLU A 92 -17.97 -24.39 -11.25
N ARG A 93 -17.57 -24.93 -10.08
CA ARG A 93 -18.51 -25.17 -8.96
C ARG A 93 -19.11 -23.91 -8.39
N LEU A 94 -18.39 -22.78 -8.45
CA LEU A 94 -18.89 -21.50 -7.94
C LEU A 94 -19.88 -20.84 -8.90
N ILE A 95 -19.71 -21.03 -10.20
CA ILE A 95 -20.55 -20.40 -11.23
C ILE A 95 -21.77 -21.26 -11.63
N GLU A 96 -21.73 -22.58 -11.41
CA GLU A 96 -22.84 -23.48 -11.75
C GLU A 96 -23.82 -23.70 -10.61
N ILE A 97 -23.35 -23.85 -9.38
CA ILE A 97 -24.17 -24.18 -8.23
C ILE A 97 -25.10 -23.05 -7.85
N GLU A 98 -26.41 -23.35 -7.82
CA GLU A 98 -27.42 -22.41 -7.30
C GLU A 98 -27.56 -22.55 -5.77
N THR A 99 -27.74 -21.40 -5.12
CA THR A 99 -28.04 -21.27 -3.70
C THR A 99 -29.30 -20.43 -3.51
N PRO A 100 -29.88 -20.34 -2.31
CA PRO A 100 -30.99 -19.41 -2.03
C PRO A 100 -30.64 -17.94 -2.29
N ASN A 101 -29.36 -17.60 -2.36
CA ASN A 101 -28.85 -16.25 -2.57
C ASN A 101 -28.23 -16.05 -3.98
N GLY A 102 -28.65 -16.83 -4.98
CA GLY A 102 -28.11 -16.83 -6.34
C GLY A 102 -26.97 -17.81 -6.53
N LYS A 103 -26.16 -17.61 -7.57
CA LYS A 103 -24.97 -18.45 -7.82
C LYS A 103 -24.06 -18.48 -6.60
N LEU A 104 -23.36 -19.60 -6.39
CA LEU A 104 -22.48 -19.77 -5.22
C LEU A 104 -21.43 -18.66 -5.12
N ALA A 105 -20.83 -18.23 -6.26
CA ALA A 105 -19.92 -17.11 -6.30
C ALA A 105 -20.56 -15.80 -5.81
N GLN A 106 -21.79 -15.51 -6.23
CA GLN A 106 -22.54 -14.30 -5.81
C GLN A 106 -22.86 -14.37 -4.31
N ALA A 107 -23.25 -15.52 -3.82
CA ALA A 107 -23.55 -15.74 -2.40
C ALA A 107 -22.31 -15.52 -1.52
N ILE A 108 -21.14 -16.01 -1.95
CA ILE A 108 -19.85 -15.80 -1.30
C ILE A 108 -19.50 -14.31 -1.31
N ALA A 109 -19.54 -13.64 -2.47
CA ALA A 109 -19.25 -12.22 -2.59
C ALA A 109 -20.17 -11.36 -1.70
N GLY A 110 -21.48 -11.69 -1.67
CA GLY A 110 -22.43 -11.03 -0.80
C GLY A 110 -22.15 -11.25 0.69
N ASP A 111 -21.60 -12.40 1.06
CA ASP A 111 -21.23 -12.69 2.45
C ASP A 111 -19.93 -11.97 2.86
N ILE A 112 -18.96 -11.88 1.96
CA ILE A 112 -17.74 -11.08 2.12
C ILE A 112 -18.14 -9.62 2.38
N LEU A 113 -18.99 -9.05 1.52
CA LEU A 113 -19.43 -7.65 1.62
C LEU A 113 -20.16 -7.35 2.94
N ARG A 114 -20.88 -8.31 3.51
CA ARG A 114 -21.56 -8.14 4.81
C ARG A 114 -20.62 -8.22 6.00
N ASN A 115 -19.50 -8.90 5.87
CA ASN A 115 -18.60 -9.22 6.99
C ASN A 115 -17.31 -8.38 7.01
N ILE A 116 -16.95 -7.74 5.91
CA ILE A 116 -15.77 -6.87 5.81
C ILE A 116 -16.25 -5.44 5.59
N PRO A 117 -16.04 -4.53 6.55
CA PRO A 117 -16.38 -3.13 6.38
C PRO A 117 -15.63 -2.49 5.19
N THR A 118 -16.33 -1.67 4.40
CA THR A 118 -15.80 -1.02 3.19
C THR A 118 -15.92 0.50 3.27
N GLY A 119 -15.19 1.22 2.42
CA GLY A 119 -15.20 2.68 2.38
C GLY A 119 -14.78 3.30 3.72
N PHE A 120 -15.63 4.12 4.29
CA PHE A 120 -15.41 4.77 5.58
C PHE A 120 -15.97 3.98 6.78
N GLU A 121 -16.54 2.80 6.56
CA GLU A 121 -17.06 1.97 7.64
C GLU A 121 -15.92 1.34 8.45
N HIS A 122 -16.16 1.15 9.74
CA HIS A 122 -15.26 0.55 10.71
C HIS A 122 -15.96 -0.56 11.49
N HIS A 123 -15.17 -1.41 12.13
CA HIS A 123 -15.70 -2.34 13.11
C HIS A 123 -16.35 -1.60 14.27
N LYS A 124 -17.52 -2.10 14.76
CA LYS A 124 -18.22 -1.54 15.93
C LYS A 124 -17.50 -1.83 17.25
N LYS A 125 -16.58 -2.77 17.27
CA LYS A 125 -15.78 -3.19 18.44
C LYS A 125 -14.31 -3.22 18.03
N LYS A 126 -13.42 -2.95 19.00
CA LYS A 126 -11.97 -3.09 18.80
C LYS A 126 -11.64 -4.53 18.39
N GLN A 127 -10.85 -4.65 17.36
CA GLN A 127 -10.21 -5.89 16.92
C GLN A 127 -8.83 -6.00 17.55
N GLN A 128 -8.25 -7.18 17.58
CA GLN A 128 -6.86 -7.36 17.94
C GLN A 128 -5.99 -6.68 16.86
N CYS A 129 -5.05 -5.85 17.29
CA CYS A 129 -4.14 -5.10 16.44
C CYS A 129 -2.72 -5.23 17.00
N GLU A 130 -2.01 -6.26 16.55
CA GLU A 130 -0.71 -6.63 17.08
C GLU A 130 0.42 -5.68 16.67
N SER A 131 0.34 -5.13 15.46
CA SER A 131 1.31 -4.16 14.94
C SER A 131 1.37 -2.91 15.82
N VAL A 132 0.20 -2.36 16.18
CA VAL A 132 0.11 -1.20 17.06
C VAL A 132 0.54 -1.55 18.49
N ALA A 133 0.13 -2.71 19.01
CA ALA A 133 0.54 -3.16 20.35
C ALA A 133 2.06 -3.29 20.44
N ARG A 134 2.71 -3.97 19.48
CA ARG A 134 4.18 -4.09 19.43
C ARG A 134 4.89 -2.74 19.33
N PHE A 135 4.34 -1.80 18.53
CA PHE A 135 4.91 -0.47 18.45
C PHE A 135 4.87 0.26 19.78
N LEU A 136 3.71 0.25 20.48
CA LEU A 136 3.53 0.91 21.77
C LEU A 136 4.38 0.29 22.88
N ASP A 137 4.52 -1.04 22.88
CA ASP A 137 5.36 -1.77 23.84
C ASP A 137 6.85 -1.50 23.64
N GLY A 138 7.25 -1.21 22.40
CA GLY A 138 8.62 -0.84 22.04
C GLY A 138 9.00 0.61 22.36
N LEU A 139 8.08 1.46 22.86
CA LEU A 139 8.35 2.84 23.24
C LEU A 139 8.71 2.95 24.72
N THR A 140 9.78 3.69 25.01
CA THR A 140 10.07 4.11 26.40
C THR A 140 9.04 5.15 26.87
N PRO A 141 8.92 5.40 28.21
CA PRO A 141 8.06 6.46 28.71
C PRO A 141 8.39 7.84 28.12
N GLU A 142 9.68 8.17 28.01
CA GLU A 142 10.16 9.44 27.45
C GLU A 142 9.81 9.55 25.96
N GLU A 143 9.94 8.47 25.20
CA GLU A 143 9.54 8.45 23.79
C GLU A 143 8.03 8.67 23.64
N LYS A 144 7.19 8.07 24.49
CA LYS A 144 5.72 8.27 24.45
C LYS A 144 5.33 9.73 24.67
N GLU A 145 6.07 10.46 25.51
CA GLU A 145 5.83 11.89 25.76
C GLU A 145 6.26 12.77 24.59
N THR A 146 7.34 12.39 23.86
CA THR A 146 7.91 13.17 22.76
C THR A 146 7.33 12.81 21.39
N MET A 147 6.63 11.66 21.26
CA MET A 147 5.97 11.26 20.02
C MET A 147 4.90 12.27 19.58
N PRO A 148 4.70 12.44 18.26
CA PRO A 148 3.64 13.30 17.75
C PRO A 148 2.26 12.89 18.29
N GLN A 149 1.68 13.73 19.15
CA GLN A 149 0.42 13.43 19.84
C GLN A 149 -0.76 13.27 18.87
N GLU A 150 -0.71 13.93 17.73
CA GLU A 150 -1.70 13.77 16.67
C GLU A 150 -1.69 12.33 16.13
N LEU A 151 -0.51 11.77 15.85
CA LEU A 151 -0.36 10.40 15.36
C LEU A 151 -0.65 9.36 16.46
N MET A 152 -0.28 9.66 17.71
CA MET A 152 -0.58 8.77 18.84
C MET A 152 -2.10 8.57 19.02
N LYS A 153 -2.93 9.58 18.74
CA LYS A 153 -4.40 9.47 18.78
C LYS A 153 -4.95 8.54 17.69
N GLU A 154 -4.30 8.49 16.52
CA GLU A 154 -4.74 7.61 15.43
C GLU A 154 -4.56 6.13 15.80
N LEU A 155 -3.58 5.80 16.66
CA LEU A 155 -3.36 4.41 17.12
C LEU A 155 -4.55 3.85 17.90
N ASP A 156 -5.28 4.69 18.63
CA ASP A 156 -6.51 4.26 19.32
C ASP A 156 -7.62 3.86 18.34
N GLY A 157 -7.68 4.54 17.18
CA GLY A 157 -8.61 4.26 16.09
C GLY A 157 -8.24 3.02 15.27
N ALA A 158 -6.96 2.66 15.24
CA ALA A 158 -6.43 1.56 14.41
C ALA A 158 -7.13 0.22 14.69
N ALA A 159 -7.41 -0.09 15.97
CA ALA A 159 -8.10 -1.32 16.36
C ALA A 159 -9.55 -1.42 15.84
N TYR A 160 -10.16 -0.35 15.36
CA TYR A 160 -11.45 -0.38 14.68
C TYR A 160 -11.31 -0.49 13.16
N GLN A 161 -10.13 -0.19 12.62
CA GLN A 161 -9.84 -0.14 11.19
C GLN A 161 -9.12 -1.39 10.67
N VAL A 162 -8.40 -2.12 11.50
CA VAL A 162 -7.75 -3.39 11.11
C VAL A 162 -8.80 -4.42 10.68
N GLY A 163 -8.55 -5.13 9.60
CA GLY A 163 -9.51 -6.05 9.00
C GLY A 163 -10.64 -5.36 8.21
N THR A 164 -10.42 -4.11 7.73
CA THR A 164 -11.36 -3.36 6.87
C THR A 164 -10.75 -3.05 5.51
N LEU A 165 -11.58 -3.08 4.47
CA LEU A 165 -11.12 -2.94 3.09
C LEU A 165 -10.71 -1.51 2.74
N GLY A 166 -11.52 -0.52 3.05
CA GLY A 166 -11.37 0.83 2.60
C GLY A 166 -12.12 1.16 1.33
N GLY A 167 -11.71 2.24 0.68
CA GLY A 167 -12.30 2.75 -0.56
C GLY A 167 -11.26 3.03 -1.63
N GLY A 168 -11.66 3.79 -2.66
CA GLY A 168 -10.78 4.06 -3.79
C GLY A 168 -10.56 2.82 -4.65
N ASN A 169 -9.29 2.51 -4.92
CA ASN A 169 -8.88 1.36 -5.72
C ASN A 169 -8.71 0.05 -4.91
N HIS A 170 -9.13 0.02 -3.64
CA HIS A 170 -9.08 -1.19 -2.83
C HIS A 170 -10.19 -2.17 -3.22
N PHE A 171 -9.86 -3.46 -3.29
CA PHE A 171 -10.80 -4.51 -3.70
C PHE A 171 -10.50 -5.87 -3.06
N ILE A 172 -11.51 -6.75 -3.08
CA ILE A 172 -11.40 -8.19 -2.88
C ILE A 172 -12.00 -8.84 -4.10
N GLU A 173 -11.26 -9.71 -4.76
CA GLU A 173 -11.64 -10.33 -6.03
C GLU A 173 -11.51 -11.86 -5.96
N LEU A 174 -12.52 -12.55 -6.51
CA LEU A 174 -12.49 -13.98 -6.75
C LEU A 174 -12.10 -14.21 -8.21
N GLN A 175 -10.96 -14.85 -8.42
CA GLN A 175 -10.34 -15.03 -9.74
C GLN A 175 -10.31 -16.50 -10.15
N THR A 176 -10.11 -16.73 -11.44
CA THR A 176 -9.84 -18.05 -12.01
C THR A 176 -8.39 -18.08 -12.48
N ASP A 177 -7.62 -19.09 -12.05
CA ASP A 177 -6.32 -19.37 -12.64
C ASP A 177 -6.44 -20.17 -13.96
N ASP A 178 -5.31 -20.40 -14.62
CA ASP A 178 -5.18 -21.17 -15.88
C ASP A 178 -5.55 -22.66 -15.72
N GLN A 179 -5.65 -23.17 -14.49
CA GLN A 179 -6.10 -24.52 -14.18
C GLN A 179 -7.58 -24.59 -13.78
N GLY A 180 -8.31 -23.48 -13.87
CA GLY A 180 -9.71 -23.37 -13.46
C GLY A 180 -9.91 -23.43 -11.94
N LYS A 181 -8.88 -23.08 -11.14
CA LYS A 181 -8.98 -23.01 -9.68
C LYS A 181 -9.25 -21.59 -9.20
N LEU A 182 -9.92 -21.52 -8.05
CA LEU A 182 -10.21 -20.25 -7.40
C LEU A 182 -8.92 -19.63 -6.80
N GLY A 183 -8.57 -18.45 -7.29
CA GLY A 183 -7.69 -17.49 -6.66
C GLY A 183 -8.49 -16.41 -5.92
N ILE A 184 -7.96 -15.91 -4.84
CA ILE A 184 -8.51 -14.78 -4.08
C ILE A 184 -7.44 -13.70 -4.04
N MET A 185 -7.75 -12.54 -4.59
CA MET A 185 -6.87 -11.36 -4.59
C MET A 185 -7.47 -10.26 -3.74
N LEU A 186 -6.62 -9.61 -2.96
CA LEU A 186 -7.01 -8.54 -2.05
C LEU A 186 -6.01 -7.38 -2.18
N HIS A 187 -6.53 -6.17 -2.40
CA HIS A 187 -5.77 -4.93 -2.43
C HIS A 187 -6.27 -4.00 -1.33
N SER A 188 -5.39 -3.66 -0.38
CA SER A 188 -5.68 -2.72 0.72
C SER A 188 -4.39 -2.26 1.39
N GLY A 189 -4.49 -1.22 2.23
CA GLY A 189 -3.36 -0.55 2.84
C GLY A 189 -3.52 -0.25 4.34
N SER A 190 -2.83 0.78 4.79
CA SER A 190 -2.72 1.18 6.20
C SER A 190 -3.87 2.03 6.70
N ARG A 191 -4.90 2.20 5.91
CA ARG A 191 -6.11 2.95 6.24
C ARG A 191 -5.77 4.41 6.61
N ASN A 192 -6.58 5.04 7.47
CA ASN A 192 -6.37 6.44 7.87
C ASN A 192 -5.02 6.69 8.55
N MET A 193 -4.45 5.65 9.18
CA MET A 193 -3.17 5.79 9.89
C MET A 193 -2.03 6.17 8.94
N GLY A 194 -1.86 5.45 7.82
CA GLY A 194 -0.83 5.78 6.83
C GLY A 194 -1.03 7.15 6.21
N PHE A 195 -2.27 7.51 5.89
CA PHE A 195 -2.63 8.83 5.39
C PHE A 195 -2.18 9.94 6.36
N LYS A 196 -2.49 9.82 7.64
CA LYS A 196 -2.08 10.79 8.67
C LYS A 196 -0.57 10.85 8.85
N ILE A 197 0.09 9.72 8.85
CA ILE A 197 1.57 9.66 8.94
C ILE A 197 2.19 10.37 7.74
N CYS A 198 1.76 10.07 6.52
CA CYS A 198 2.29 10.71 5.31
C CYS A 198 2.14 12.23 5.37
N HIS A 199 0.94 12.74 5.63
CA HIS A 199 0.69 14.18 5.69
C HIS A 199 1.50 14.87 6.79
N TYR A 200 1.50 14.32 8.00
CA TYR A 200 2.27 14.89 9.11
C TYR A 200 3.76 15.05 8.77
N PHE A 201 4.37 13.98 8.24
CA PHE A 201 5.80 14.02 7.94
C PHE A 201 6.12 14.79 6.65
N ASN A 202 5.22 14.83 5.68
CA ASN A 202 5.41 15.67 4.49
C ASN A 202 5.37 17.17 4.85
N ASP A 203 4.43 17.61 5.67
CA ASP A 203 4.35 18.98 6.15
C ASP A 203 5.61 19.35 6.93
N LEU A 204 6.08 18.47 7.80
CA LEU A 204 7.29 18.65 8.58
C LEU A 204 8.54 18.70 7.68
N ALA A 205 8.64 17.82 6.67
CA ALA A 205 9.74 17.84 5.71
C ALA A 205 9.75 19.14 4.90
N THR A 206 8.58 19.62 4.48
CA THR A 206 8.43 20.90 3.78
C THR A 206 8.91 22.07 4.62
N GLU A 207 8.57 22.10 5.92
CA GLU A 207 9.03 23.13 6.83
C GLU A 207 10.55 23.10 7.02
N VAL A 208 11.13 21.90 7.22
CA VAL A 208 12.58 21.72 7.37
C VAL A 208 13.31 22.14 6.10
N ASN A 209 12.88 21.66 4.93
CA ASN A 209 13.52 21.98 3.66
C ASN A 209 13.46 23.47 3.34
N ARG A 210 12.37 24.15 3.70
CA ARG A 210 12.27 25.61 3.55
C ARG A 210 13.26 26.36 4.46
N LYS A 211 13.41 25.92 5.72
CA LYS A 211 14.37 26.53 6.68
C LYS A 211 15.81 26.31 6.24
N ASP A 212 16.11 25.13 5.76
CA ASP A 212 17.47 24.73 5.35
C ASP A 212 17.82 25.18 3.92
N GLN A 213 16.91 25.90 3.24
CA GLN A 213 17.06 26.35 1.85
C GLN A 213 17.42 25.20 0.90
N SER A 214 16.64 24.11 0.98
CA SER A 214 16.81 22.94 0.13
C SER A 214 16.93 23.31 -1.35
N PRO A 215 17.80 22.64 -2.12
CA PRO A 215 17.89 22.81 -3.57
C PRO A 215 16.70 22.19 -4.34
N VAL A 216 15.82 21.44 -3.68
CA VAL A 216 14.62 20.86 -4.29
C VAL A 216 13.50 21.91 -4.26
N PRO A 217 12.94 22.31 -5.42
CA PRO A 217 11.85 23.28 -5.49
C PRO A 217 10.62 22.81 -4.72
N PRO A 218 9.98 23.66 -3.89
CA PRO A 218 8.79 23.29 -3.12
C PRO A 218 7.61 22.81 -3.98
N GLU A 219 7.49 23.37 -5.20
CA GLU A 219 6.43 23.02 -6.16
C GLU A 219 6.54 21.61 -6.73
N TRP A 220 7.64 20.92 -6.49
CA TRP A 220 7.79 19.51 -6.88
C TRP A 220 7.11 18.55 -5.91
N ASP A 221 6.73 19.01 -4.71
CA ASP A 221 6.17 18.19 -3.64
C ASP A 221 7.08 17.00 -3.22
N LEU A 222 8.39 17.20 -3.30
CA LEU A 222 9.43 16.20 -3.02
C LEU A 222 10.30 16.58 -1.81
N ALA A 223 9.69 17.20 -0.78
CA ALA A 223 10.38 17.51 0.46
C ALA A 223 10.86 16.21 1.15
N TYR A 224 12.04 16.28 1.76
CA TYR A 224 12.75 15.10 2.24
C TYR A 224 13.41 15.31 3.61
N PHE A 225 13.75 14.19 4.26
CA PHE A 225 14.64 14.14 5.42
C PHE A 225 15.92 13.38 5.07
N SER A 226 17.05 13.76 5.71
CA SER A 226 18.20 12.85 5.79
C SER A 226 17.80 11.61 6.63
N THR A 227 18.14 10.41 6.15
CA THR A 227 17.90 9.16 6.91
C THR A 227 18.72 9.08 8.19
N ASP A 228 19.82 9.85 8.29
CA ASP A 228 20.67 9.93 9.47
C ASP A 228 20.13 10.93 10.53
N SER A 229 19.22 11.84 10.14
CA SER A 229 18.60 12.82 11.05
C SER A 229 17.59 12.14 12.00
N ASP A 230 17.33 12.78 13.15
CA ASP A 230 16.34 12.28 14.10
C ASP A 230 14.93 12.24 13.50
N LEU A 231 14.57 13.24 12.66
CA LEU A 231 13.29 13.29 11.97
C LEU A 231 13.17 12.19 10.90
N GLY A 232 14.24 11.93 10.14
CA GLY A 232 14.27 10.85 9.17
C GLY A 232 14.10 9.48 9.84
N LYS A 233 14.82 9.25 10.94
CA LYS A 233 14.68 8.01 11.76
C LYS A 233 13.28 7.88 12.34
N LEU A 234 12.70 8.97 12.81
CA LEU A 234 11.34 8.99 13.35
C LEU A 234 10.33 8.65 12.24
N TYR A 235 10.46 9.26 11.06
CA TYR A 235 9.60 8.92 9.93
C TYR A 235 9.71 7.45 9.53
N LEU A 236 10.92 6.91 9.40
CA LEU A 236 11.13 5.50 9.06
C LEU A 236 10.46 4.55 10.09
N ARG A 237 10.47 4.90 11.37
CA ARG A 237 9.80 4.14 12.42
C ARG A 237 8.27 4.14 12.26
N TRP A 238 7.67 5.31 11.95
CA TRP A 238 6.23 5.43 11.70
C TRP A 238 5.81 4.80 10.37
N MET A 239 6.62 4.92 9.33
CA MET A 239 6.43 4.23 8.06
C MET A 239 6.39 2.72 8.26
N LYS A 240 7.35 2.18 9.03
CA LYS A 240 7.35 0.75 9.34
C LYS A 240 6.10 0.31 10.08
N LEU A 241 5.64 1.07 11.07
CA LEU A 241 4.37 0.78 11.74
C LEU A 241 3.20 0.72 10.76
N ALA A 242 3.10 1.70 9.83
CA ALA A 242 2.03 1.71 8.85
C ALA A 242 2.10 0.51 7.89
N MET A 243 3.32 0.08 7.50
CA MET A 243 3.53 -1.13 6.69
C MET A 243 3.10 -2.40 7.46
N ASP A 244 3.54 -2.55 8.71
CA ASP A 244 3.19 -3.70 9.56
C ASP A 244 1.67 -3.76 9.80
N PHE A 245 1.03 -2.62 10.00
CA PHE A 245 -0.43 -2.52 10.12
C PHE A 245 -1.15 -2.88 8.82
N ALA A 246 -0.67 -2.40 7.67
CA ALA A 246 -1.26 -2.71 6.37
C ALA A 246 -1.18 -4.21 6.04
N GLU A 247 -0.08 -4.86 6.41
CA GLU A 247 0.07 -6.30 6.29
C GLU A 247 -0.91 -7.03 7.21
N GLU A 248 -0.99 -6.66 8.48
CA GLU A 248 -1.94 -7.22 9.43
C GLU A 248 -3.39 -7.04 8.96
N ASN A 249 -3.73 -5.84 8.44
CA ASN A 249 -5.04 -5.53 7.87
C ASN A 249 -5.42 -6.50 6.74
N ARG A 250 -4.51 -6.71 5.78
CA ARG A 250 -4.73 -7.67 4.67
C ARG A 250 -4.85 -9.11 5.16
N ASN A 251 -4.01 -9.52 6.11
CA ASN A 251 -4.02 -10.87 6.66
C ASN A 251 -5.34 -11.18 7.38
N GLN A 252 -5.83 -10.27 8.24
CA GLN A 252 -7.12 -10.46 8.92
C GLN A 252 -8.29 -10.52 7.94
N MET A 253 -8.30 -9.69 6.90
CA MET A 253 -9.32 -9.79 5.84
C MET A 253 -9.21 -11.09 5.06
N MET A 254 -8.01 -11.50 4.66
CA MET A 254 -7.81 -12.75 3.90
C MET A 254 -8.27 -13.96 4.71
N GLU A 255 -7.94 -14.06 5.99
CA GLU A 255 -8.43 -15.12 6.88
C GLU A 255 -9.97 -15.13 6.90
N LYS A 256 -10.60 -13.98 7.04
CA LYS A 256 -12.06 -13.87 7.03
C LYS A 256 -12.68 -14.30 5.71
N VAL A 257 -12.08 -13.89 4.57
CA VAL A 257 -12.53 -14.32 3.24
C VAL A 257 -12.40 -15.83 3.06
N LEU A 258 -11.26 -16.39 3.47
CA LEU A 258 -11.02 -17.83 3.41
C LEU A 258 -12.02 -18.63 4.24
N ASP A 259 -12.38 -18.16 5.43
CA ASP A 259 -13.38 -18.80 6.28
C ASP A 259 -14.78 -18.79 5.64
N ILE A 260 -15.15 -17.65 5.04
CA ILE A 260 -16.41 -17.53 4.29
C ILE A 260 -16.42 -18.52 3.12
N VAL A 261 -15.38 -18.51 2.27
CA VAL A 261 -15.27 -19.39 1.11
C VAL A 261 -15.34 -20.86 1.56
N ARG A 262 -14.55 -21.25 2.56
CA ARG A 262 -14.54 -22.62 3.11
C ARG A 262 -15.92 -23.07 3.58
N LEU A 263 -16.65 -22.20 4.30
CA LEU A 263 -18.00 -22.51 4.78
C LEU A 263 -18.98 -22.77 3.63
N TRP A 264 -18.98 -21.87 2.63
CA TRP A 264 -19.88 -21.94 1.49
C TRP A 264 -19.60 -23.13 0.57
N VAL A 265 -18.33 -23.38 0.21
CA VAL A 265 -17.96 -24.50 -0.67
C VAL A 265 -18.18 -25.86 0.02
N LYS A 266 -17.98 -25.95 1.33
CA LYS A 266 -18.30 -27.12 2.11
C LYS A 266 -19.82 -27.41 2.07
N LYS A 267 -20.62 -26.37 2.30
CA LYS A 267 -22.08 -26.50 2.42
C LYS A 267 -22.76 -26.84 1.09
N TYR A 268 -22.36 -26.19 0.01
CA TYR A 268 -23.07 -26.24 -1.27
C TYR A 268 -22.34 -27.04 -2.35
N ALA A 269 -21.02 -27.04 -2.38
CA ALA A 269 -20.21 -27.75 -3.36
C ALA A 269 -19.69 -29.10 -2.86
N GLY A 270 -19.90 -29.44 -1.58
CA GLY A 270 -19.44 -30.70 -0.99
C GLY A 270 -17.93 -30.81 -0.85
N ILE A 271 -17.20 -29.67 -0.91
CA ILE A 271 -15.74 -29.65 -0.80
C ILE A 271 -15.34 -29.65 0.67
N ASN A 272 -14.99 -30.85 1.18
CA ASN A 272 -14.60 -31.03 2.59
C ASN A 272 -13.09 -30.82 2.84
N HIS A 273 -12.26 -30.90 1.79
CA HIS A 273 -10.81 -30.76 1.86
C HIS A 273 -10.38 -29.46 1.15
N PHE A 274 -10.65 -28.33 1.79
CA PHE A 274 -10.19 -27.03 1.33
C PHE A 274 -8.69 -26.88 1.62
N LYS A 275 -7.90 -26.60 0.59
CA LYS A 275 -6.44 -26.42 0.68
C LYS A 275 -6.02 -25.16 -0.03
N LEU A 276 -4.99 -24.52 0.51
CA LEU A 276 -4.22 -23.45 -0.16
C LEU A 276 -3.06 -24.11 -0.90
N SER A 277 -2.82 -23.72 -2.14
CA SER A 277 -1.73 -24.25 -2.98
C SER A 277 -0.59 -23.28 -3.13
N ASP A 278 -0.87 -21.96 -3.13
CA ASP A 278 0.11 -20.90 -3.25
C ASP A 278 -0.38 -19.63 -2.57
N ALA A 279 0.55 -18.74 -2.20
CA ALA A 279 0.24 -17.44 -1.63
C ALA A 279 1.33 -16.44 -1.99
N ALA A 280 0.94 -15.20 -2.27
CA ALA A 280 1.83 -14.08 -2.49
C ALA A 280 1.38 -12.87 -1.66
N HIS A 281 2.33 -12.10 -1.19
CA HIS A 281 2.10 -10.88 -0.46
C HIS A 281 3.17 -9.85 -0.82
N CYS A 282 2.78 -8.62 -1.15
CA CYS A 282 3.70 -7.54 -1.43
C CYS A 282 3.13 -6.18 -1.05
N HIS A 283 3.98 -5.31 -0.53
CA HIS A 283 3.73 -3.87 -0.51
C HIS A 283 4.12 -3.26 -1.86
N HIS A 284 3.51 -2.14 -2.23
CA HIS A 284 3.93 -1.34 -3.37
C HIS A 284 4.08 0.17 -3.04
N ASN A 285 3.72 0.60 -1.82
CA ASN A 285 3.95 1.95 -1.31
C ASN A 285 4.86 1.89 -0.08
N TYR A 286 6.16 1.93 -0.29
CA TYR A 286 7.15 1.83 0.80
C TYR A 286 8.52 2.35 0.36
N ALA A 287 9.42 2.49 1.32
CA ALA A 287 10.85 2.62 1.08
C ALA A 287 11.62 1.55 1.88
N ALA A 288 12.74 1.11 1.33
CA ALA A 288 13.67 0.19 1.98
C ALA A 288 15.10 0.74 1.92
N LEU A 289 15.90 0.41 2.92
CA LEU A 289 17.36 0.64 2.86
C LEU A 289 17.99 -0.55 2.16
N GLU A 290 18.70 -0.28 1.08
CA GLU A 290 19.39 -1.28 0.27
C GLU A 290 20.85 -0.88 0.09
N GLU A 291 21.75 -1.86 0.02
CA GLU A 291 23.17 -1.68 -0.32
C GLU A 291 23.34 -2.03 -1.81
N HIS A 292 23.92 -1.09 -2.57
CA HIS A 292 24.18 -1.23 -4.01
C HIS A 292 25.69 -1.17 -4.32
#